data_a50610316e756aecf9485336d6d94e64
#
_entry.id   a50610316e756aecf9485336d6d94e64
#
_cell.length_a   1.000
_cell.length_b   1.000
_cell.length_c   1.000
_cell.angle_alpha   90.00
_cell.angle_beta   90.00
_cell.angle_gamma   90.00
#
_symmetry.space_group_name_H-M   'P 1'
#
loop_
_entity.id
_entity.type
_entity.pdbx_description
1 polymer ?
#
loop_
_entity_poly.entity_id
_entity_poly.type
_entity_poly.pdbx_seq_one_letter_code
_entity_poly.pdbx_strand_id
1 'polypeptide(L)'
;MANGSSINTPFLLFPDETVLFKTNPHWIFLLLRCGSILLMWLFYELYACPYLSFTSLNGVCFLLSGVVFPFAILVFYLDWLFDRFYLTNFRVLKSRGFLGKRFMSIFLEQIEDITASYSLWGELFGFGDLQIESAGTYGKITAEGIPNPLIKKWLIEGAKKSMHGLLLP
;
A
#
# COMPACT_ATOMS: atom_id res chain seq x y z
N MET A 1 31.04 -10.43 6.28
CA MET A 1 29.97 -11.40 6.51
C MET A 1 28.72 -10.58 6.89
N ALA A 2 27.95 -10.14 5.90
CA ALA A 2 26.73 -9.38 6.15
C ALA A 2 25.62 -10.37 6.46
N ASN A 3 25.09 -10.27 7.66
CA ASN A 3 23.98 -11.07 8.16
C ASN A 3 22.73 -10.68 7.37
N GLY A 4 22.46 -11.38 6.27
CA GLY A 4 21.24 -11.19 5.48
C GLY A 4 20.05 -11.62 6.32
N SER A 5 19.43 -10.66 7.01
CA SER A 5 18.10 -10.87 7.58
C SER A 5 17.19 -11.33 6.44
N SER A 6 16.76 -12.59 6.50
CA SER A 6 15.81 -13.18 5.54
C SER A 6 14.48 -12.47 5.67
N ILE A 7 14.35 -11.32 5.00
CA ILE A 7 13.08 -10.64 4.85
C ILE A 7 12.23 -11.59 4.01
N ASN A 8 11.20 -12.13 4.64
CA ASN A 8 10.27 -13.04 3.99
C ASN A 8 9.54 -12.26 2.87
N THR A 9 10.10 -12.35 1.66
CA THR A 9 9.60 -11.66 0.48
C THR A 9 8.63 -12.57 -0.27
N PRO A 10 7.48 -12.08 -0.72
CA PRO A 10 6.51 -12.87 -1.45
C PRO A 10 6.90 -13.14 -2.92
N PHE A 11 8.10 -12.78 -3.32
CA PHE A 11 8.64 -12.91 -4.68
C PHE A 11 10.05 -13.49 -4.65
N LEU A 12 10.47 -14.07 -5.77
CA LEU A 12 11.81 -14.60 -5.95
C LEU A 12 12.79 -13.43 -6.17
N LEU A 13 13.84 -13.42 -5.37
CA LEU A 13 14.98 -12.52 -5.51
C LEU A 13 15.98 -13.11 -6.52
N PHE A 14 16.64 -12.25 -7.29
CA PHE A 14 17.77 -12.64 -8.10
C PHE A 14 18.97 -13.02 -7.22
N PRO A 15 19.95 -13.81 -7.72
CA PRO A 15 21.23 -13.96 -7.05
C PRO A 15 21.80 -12.55 -6.78
N ASP A 16 22.29 -12.32 -5.55
CA ASP A 16 22.83 -11.02 -5.09
C ASP A 16 21.83 -9.87 -4.97
N GLU A 17 20.52 -10.12 -5.12
CA GLU A 17 19.49 -9.12 -4.87
C GLU A 17 19.24 -8.97 -3.36
N THR A 18 19.45 -7.77 -2.84
CA THR A 18 19.21 -7.43 -1.42
C THR A 18 18.09 -6.43 -1.30
N VAL A 19 17.21 -6.63 -0.32
CA VAL A 19 16.13 -5.68 -0.02
C VAL A 19 16.70 -4.55 0.83
N LEU A 20 16.70 -3.33 0.29
CA LEU A 20 17.19 -2.13 0.97
C LEU A 20 16.17 -1.61 1.97
N PHE A 21 14.90 -1.51 1.56
CA PHE A 21 13.80 -1.22 2.50
C PHE A 21 12.47 -1.84 2.04
N LYS A 22 11.57 -1.96 3.00
CA LYS A 22 10.19 -2.38 2.84
C LYS A 22 9.29 -1.36 3.53
N THR A 23 8.19 -0.99 2.90
CA THR A 23 7.18 -0.10 3.52
C THR A 23 5.77 -0.55 3.18
N ASN A 24 4.86 -0.29 4.10
CA ASN A 24 3.42 -0.46 3.91
C ASN A 24 2.79 0.93 3.83
N PRO A 25 1.55 1.06 3.32
CA PRO A 25 0.78 2.30 3.41
C PRO A 25 0.62 2.73 4.88
N HIS A 26 0.53 4.03 5.10
CA HIS A 26 0.40 4.59 6.43
C HIS A 26 -0.89 4.12 7.11
N TRP A 27 -0.85 3.83 8.40
CA TRP A 27 -1.97 3.31 9.19
C TRP A 27 -3.21 4.22 9.19
N ILE A 28 -3.03 5.51 8.92
CA ILE A 28 -4.12 6.50 8.81
C ILE A 28 -5.10 6.14 7.68
N PHE A 29 -4.62 5.55 6.57
CA PHE A 29 -5.49 5.07 5.50
C PHE A 29 -6.38 3.91 5.96
N LEU A 30 -5.85 3.04 6.80
CA LEU A 30 -6.64 1.99 7.44
C LEU A 30 -7.71 2.59 8.34
N LEU A 31 -7.34 3.55 9.20
CA LEU A 31 -8.30 4.23 10.08
C LEU A 31 -9.39 4.95 9.31
N LEU A 32 -9.05 5.69 8.26
CA LEU A 32 -10.05 6.41 7.45
C LEU A 32 -11.02 5.45 6.76
N ARG A 33 -10.52 4.36 6.19
CA ARG A 33 -11.37 3.33 5.54
C ARG A 33 -12.26 2.60 6.56
N CYS A 34 -11.67 2.10 7.64
CA CYS A 34 -12.42 1.40 8.68
C CYS A 34 -13.40 2.35 9.39
N GLY A 35 -12.98 3.59 9.64
CA GLY A 35 -13.82 4.63 10.24
C GLY A 35 -15.02 5.01 9.38
N SER A 36 -14.85 5.13 8.06
CA SER A 36 -15.97 5.41 7.16
C SER A 36 -16.99 4.27 7.12
N ILE A 37 -16.54 3.01 7.17
CA ILE A 37 -17.42 1.84 7.25
C ILE A 37 -18.16 1.83 8.59
N LEU A 38 -17.47 2.12 9.68
CA LEU A 38 -18.07 2.16 11.01
C LEU A 38 -19.11 3.26 11.12
N LEU A 39 -18.86 4.45 10.56
CA LEU A 39 -19.84 5.54 10.49
C LEU A 39 -21.04 5.15 9.64
N MET A 40 -20.82 4.49 8.50
CA MET A 40 -21.90 4.02 7.64
C MET A 40 -22.73 2.94 8.33
N TRP A 41 -22.10 2.04 9.08
CA TRP A 41 -22.79 1.05 9.90
C TRP A 41 -23.63 1.70 11.00
N LEU A 42 -23.05 2.66 11.74
CA LEU A 42 -23.76 3.40 12.78
C LEU A 42 -24.98 4.15 12.21
N PHE A 43 -24.81 4.79 11.05
CA PHE A 43 -25.90 5.47 10.35
C PHE A 43 -27.00 4.48 9.94
N TYR A 44 -26.62 3.31 9.44
CA TYR A 44 -27.57 2.25 9.09
C TYR A 44 -28.38 1.78 10.32
N GLU A 45 -27.71 1.51 11.45
CA GLU A 45 -28.37 1.06 12.68
C GLU A 45 -29.32 2.14 13.25
N LEU A 46 -28.94 3.41 13.19
CA LEU A 46 -29.73 4.49 13.75
C LEU A 46 -30.94 4.87 12.90
N TYR A 47 -30.82 4.82 11.57
CA TYR A 47 -31.86 5.36 10.69
C TYR A 47 -32.55 4.29 9.84
N ALA A 48 -31.83 3.35 9.26
CA ALA A 48 -32.40 2.37 8.35
C ALA A 48 -33.02 1.18 9.10
N CYS A 49 -32.36 0.66 10.13
CA CYS A 49 -32.83 -0.49 10.89
C CYS A 49 -34.14 -0.23 11.60
N PRO A 50 -34.37 0.89 12.32
CA PRO A 50 -35.68 1.21 12.94
C PRO A 50 -36.80 1.39 11.93
N TYR A 51 -36.52 1.96 10.75
CA TYR A 51 -37.52 2.14 9.69
C TYR A 51 -37.96 0.82 9.08
N LEU A 52 -37.05 -0.12 8.93
CA LEU A 52 -37.30 -1.49 8.48
C LEU A 52 -37.96 -2.37 9.59
N SER A 53 -37.96 -1.89 10.85
CA SER A 53 -38.50 -2.61 12.03
C SER A 53 -40.01 -2.80 12.00
N PHE A 54 -40.72 -2.05 11.19
CA PHE A 54 -42.17 -2.24 10.98
C PHE A 54 -42.48 -3.54 10.20
N THR A 55 -41.48 -4.22 9.66
CA THR A 55 -41.62 -5.52 8.99
C THR A 55 -41.03 -6.61 9.86
N SER A 56 -41.58 -7.83 9.80
CA SER A 56 -41.11 -9.02 10.56
C SER A 56 -39.66 -9.46 10.24
N LEU A 57 -38.87 -8.62 9.53
CA LEU A 57 -37.50 -8.88 9.06
C LEU A 57 -36.41 -8.29 9.97
N ASN A 58 -36.75 -7.74 11.13
CA ASN A 58 -35.80 -7.06 12.05
C ASN A 58 -34.59 -7.91 12.41
N GLY A 59 -34.83 -9.17 12.78
CA GLY A 59 -33.76 -10.08 13.16
C GLY A 59 -32.78 -10.36 12.01
N VAL A 60 -33.27 -10.42 10.80
CA VAL A 60 -32.45 -10.67 9.60
C VAL A 60 -31.60 -9.44 9.26
N CYS A 61 -32.16 -8.24 9.34
CA CYS A 61 -31.41 -6.99 9.09
C CYS A 61 -30.28 -6.81 10.09
N PHE A 62 -30.55 -7.05 11.38
CA PHE A 62 -29.54 -6.95 12.43
C PHE A 62 -28.44 -8.01 12.30
N LEU A 63 -28.79 -9.25 11.97
CA LEU A 63 -27.81 -10.30 11.73
C LEU A 63 -26.97 -10.02 10.48
N LEU A 64 -27.58 -9.56 9.39
CA LEU A 64 -26.86 -9.21 8.17
C LEU A 64 -25.90 -8.04 8.41
N SER A 65 -26.31 -7.00 9.10
CA SER A 65 -25.44 -5.87 9.42
C SER A 65 -24.27 -6.30 10.31
N GLY A 66 -24.55 -7.09 11.36
CA GLY A 66 -23.54 -7.61 12.27
C GLY A 66 -22.50 -8.56 11.63
N VAL A 67 -22.77 -9.11 10.45
CA VAL A 67 -21.83 -9.95 9.72
C VAL A 67 -21.14 -9.18 8.58
N VAL A 68 -21.90 -8.44 7.78
CA VAL A 68 -21.39 -7.78 6.56
C VAL A 68 -20.39 -6.69 6.89
N PHE A 69 -20.66 -5.84 7.88
CA PHE A 69 -19.75 -4.73 8.20
C PHE A 69 -18.43 -5.19 8.84
N PRO A 70 -18.40 -6.10 9.84
CA PRO A 70 -17.14 -6.63 10.35
C PRO A 70 -16.35 -7.39 9.27
N PHE A 71 -17.03 -8.12 8.38
CA PHE A 71 -16.38 -8.79 7.27
C PHE A 71 -15.74 -7.80 6.29
N ALA A 72 -16.42 -6.69 5.97
CA ALA A 72 -15.86 -5.62 5.15
C ALA A 72 -14.60 -5.00 5.79
N ILE A 73 -14.63 -4.72 7.10
CA ILE A 73 -13.47 -4.22 7.85
C ILE A 73 -12.30 -5.21 7.77
N LEU A 74 -12.57 -6.51 7.95
CA LEU A 74 -11.56 -7.55 7.85
C LEU A 74 -10.92 -7.59 6.45
N VAL A 75 -11.71 -7.51 5.39
CA VAL A 75 -11.21 -7.49 4.00
C VAL A 75 -10.31 -6.28 3.78
N PHE A 76 -10.71 -5.08 4.21
CA PHE A 76 -9.88 -3.88 4.08
C PHE A 76 -8.61 -3.93 4.91
N TYR A 77 -8.66 -4.51 6.10
CA TYR A 77 -7.48 -4.74 6.93
C TYR A 77 -6.49 -5.68 6.24
N LEU A 78 -6.99 -6.77 5.67
CA LEU A 78 -6.15 -7.71 4.92
C LEU A 78 -5.56 -7.05 3.67
N ASP A 79 -6.34 -6.28 2.92
CA ASP A 79 -5.84 -5.57 1.73
C ASP A 79 -4.71 -4.59 2.09
N TRP A 80 -4.87 -3.82 3.18
CA TRP A 80 -3.83 -2.94 3.69
C TRP A 80 -2.57 -3.71 4.14
N LEU A 81 -2.73 -4.87 4.78
CA LEU A 81 -1.62 -5.69 5.27
C LEU A 81 -0.78 -6.27 4.11
N PHE A 82 -1.42 -6.54 2.97
CA PHE A 82 -0.79 -7.12 1.78
C PHE A 82 -0.33 -6.08 0.75
N ASP A 83 -0.69 -4.81 0.89
CA ASP A 83 -0.15 -3.74 0.05
C ASP A 83 1.25 -3.37 0.57
N ARG A 84 2.26 -3.72 -0.21
CA ARG A 84 3.67 -3.58 0.18
C ARG A 84 4.50 -3.03 -0.95
N PHE A 85 5.38 -2.12 -0.59
CA PHE A 85 6.37 -1.53 -1.47
C PHE A 85 7.77 -1.94 -1.01
N TYR A 86 8.60 -2.38 -1.93
CA TYR A 86 9.97 -2.83 -1.69
C TYR A 86 10.93 -2.08 -2.61
N LEU A 87 12.07 -1.70 -2.08
CA LEU A 87 13.23 -1.28 -2.85
C LEU A 87 14.32 -2.33 -2.68
N THR A 88 14.87 -2.81 -3.79
CA THR A 88 16.06 -3.63 -3.82
C THR A 88 17.23 -2.87 -4.46
N ASN A 89 18.40 -3.47 -4.46
CA ASN A 89 19.56 -2.91 -5.16
C ASN A 89 19.43 -2.96 -6.70
N PHE A 90 18.45 -3.70 -7.28
CA PHE A 90 18.24 -3.81 -8.74
C PHE A 90 16.94 -3.20 -9.22
N ARG A 91 15.87 -3.26 -8.42
CA ARG A 91 14.52 -2.89 -8.87
C ARG A 91 13.65 -2.38 -7.73
N VAL A 92 12.60 -1.67 -8.12
CA VAL A 92 11.48 -1.32 -7.26
C VAL A 92 10.37 -2.33 -7.49
N LEU A 93 9.75 -2.82 -6.42
CA LEU A 93 8.69 -3.81 -6.45
C LEU A 93 7.49 -3.31 -5.66
N LYS A 94 6.31 -3.43 -6.24
CA LYS A 94 5.04 -3.22 -5.55
C LYS A 94 4.22 -4.50 -5.60
N SER A 95 3.80 -4.98 -4.43
CA SER A 95 2.83 -6.05 -4.27
C SER A 95 1.53 -5.46 -3.76
N ARG A 96 0.42 -5.72 -4.44
CA ARG A 96 -0.91 -5.25 -4.04
C ARG A 96 -1.92 -6.38 -4.13
N GLY A 97 -2.84 -6.39 -3.17
CA GLY A 97 -4.05 -7.21 -3.16
C GLY A 97 -3.94 -8.49 -2.34
N PHE A 98 -5.00 -8.77 -1.59
CA PHE A 98 -5.16 -9.99 -0.81
C PHE A 98 -5.75 -11.14 -1.65
N LEU A 99 -6.85 -10.89 -2.38
CA LEU A 99 -7.57 -11.89 -3.17
C LEU A 99 -7.01 -12.08 -4.59
N GLY A 100 -6.22 -11.13 -5.08
CA GLY A 100 -5.57 -11.21 -6.38
C GLY A 100 -4.23 -10.50 -6.31
N LYS A 101 -3.16 -11.25 -6.05
CA LYS A 101 -1.82 -10.68 -5.94
C LYS A 101 -1.35 -10.14 -7.28
N ARG A 102 -1.14 -8.83 -7.34
CA ARG A 102 -0.54 -8.16 -8.49
C ARG A 102 0.86 -7.69 -8.10
N PHE A 103 1.86 -8.13 -8.86
CA PHE A 103 3.25 -7.71 -8.68
C PHE A 103 3.62 -6.79 -9.83
N MET A 104 4.15 -5.63 -9.49
CA MET A 104 4.72 -4.69 -10.44
C MET A 104 6.18 -4.51 -10.08
N SER A 105 7.06 -4.50 -11.09
CA SER A 105 8.49 -4.27 -10.90
C SER A 105 9.01 -3.32 -11.96
N ILE A 106 9.86 -2.39 -11.57
CA ILE A 106 10.61 -1.49 -12.46
C ILE A 106 12.07 -1.59 -12.06
N PHE A 107 12.95 -1.89 -13.00
CA PHE A 107 14.40 -1.87 -12.78
C PHE A 107 14.88 -0.44 -12.54
N LEU A 108 15.83 -0.26 -11.63
CA LEU A 108 16.36 1.06 -11.28
C LEU A 108 16.93 1.81 -12.49
N GLU A 109 17.51 1.07 -13.44
CA GLU A 109 18.03 1.62 -14.70
C GLU A 109 16.94 2.19 -15.61
N GLN A 110 15.73 1.62 -15.55
CA GLN A 110 14.58 2.03 -16.38
C GLN A 110 13.77 3.17 -15.79
N ILE A 111 14.09 3.61 -14.57
CA ILE A 111 13.38 4.71 -13.93
C ILE A 111 13.77 6.02 -14.61
N GLU A 112 12.80 6.73 -15.17
CA GLU A 112 12.97 8.05 -15.76
C GLU A 112 12.75 9.14 -14.72
N ASP A 113 11.59 9.13 -14.08
CA ASP A 113 11.23 10.13 -13.09
C ASP A 113 10.65 9.54 -11.80
N ILE A 114 10.86 10.25 -10.70
CA ILE A 114 10.34 9.91 -9.39
C ILE A 114 9.69 11.15 -8.80
N THR A 115 8.37 11.14 -8.70
CA THR A 115 7.59 12.21 -8.10
C THR A 115 7.13 11.83 -6.70
N ALA A 116 7.44 12.65 -5.71
CA ALA A 116 6.88 12.55 -4.37
C ALA A 116 5.89 13.69 -4.15
N SER A 117 4.68 13.39 -3.74
CA SER A 117 3.63 14.36 -3.49
C SER A 117 3.03 14.19 -2.09
N TYR A 118 2.69 15.32 -1.48
CA TYR A 118 1.99 15.36 -0.21
C TYR A 118 0.64 16.03 -0.41
N SER A 119 -0.39 15.49 0.22
CA SER A 119 -1.63 16.24 0.44
C SER A 119 -1.47 17.14 1.67
N LEU A 120 -2.37 18.10 1.90
CA LEU A 120 -2.36 18.95 3.11
C LEU A 120 -2.33 18.10 4.39
N TRP A 121 -3.13 17.07 4.47
CA TRP A 121 -3.12 16.12 5.59
C TRP A 121 -1.88 15.24 5.61
N GLY A 122 -1.36 14.90 4.41
CA GLY A 122 -0.15 14.13 4.27
C GLY A 122 1.09 14.85 4.82
N GLU A 123 1.19 16.13 4.60
CA GLU A 123 2.27 16.96 5.15
C GLU A 123 2.21 17.03 6.68
N LEU A 124 0.99 17.19 7.24
CA LEU A 124 0.79 17.25 8.69
C LEU A 124 1.09 15.93 9.39
N PHE A 125 0.71 14.80 8.78
CA PHE A 125 0.85 13.46 9.37
C PHE A 125 2.05 12.67 8.83
N GLY A 126 2.87 13.25 7.96
CA GLY A 126 4.09 12.63 7.45
C GLY A 126 3.86 11.48 6.47
N PHE A 127 2.79 11.51 5.69
CA PHE A 127 2.53 10.53 4.62
C PHE A 127 2.26 11.21 3.27
N GLY A 128 2.43 10.48 2.19
CA GLY A 128 2.15 10.99 0.85
C GLY A 128 2.30 9.90 -0.20
N ASP A 129 2.25 10.30 -1.44
CA ASP A 129 2.29 9.39 -2.57
C ASP A 129 3.65 9.46 -3.26
N LEU A 130 4.16 8.30 -3.65
CA LEU A 130 5.37 8.17 -4.44
C LEU A 130 5.00 7.54 -5.78
N GLN A 131 5.31 8.26 -6.85
CA GLN A 131 5.05 7.85 -8.21
C GLN A 131 6.38 7.66 -8.92
N ILE A 132 6.57 6.50 -9.53
CA ILE A 132 7.78 6.13 -10.26
C ILE A 132 7.37 5.85 -11.69
N GLU A 133 7.99 6.53 -12.63
CA GLU A 133 7.75 6.38 -14.05
C GLU A 133 8.97 5.76 -14.73
N SER A 134 8.75 4.87 -15.69
CA SER A 134 9.79 4.23 -16.47
C SER A 134 9.56 4.38 -17.96
N ALA A 135 10.65 4.27 -18.73
CA ALA A 135 10.70 4.34 -20.18
C ALA A 135 10.01 3.14 -20.87
N GLY A 136 8.72 2.91 -20.68
CA GLY A 136 8.06 1.77 -21.32
C GLY A 136 6.54 1.76 -21.17
N THR A 137 5.90 0.90 -21.95
CA THR A 137 4.43 0.83 -22.07
C THR A 137 3.71 0.46 -20.76
N TYR A 138 4.41 -0.06 -19.75
CA TYR A 138 3.85 -0.44 -18.43
C TYR A 138 4.41 0.37 -17.26
N GLY A 139 4.92 1.53 -17.55
CA GLY A 139 5.94 2.28 -16.87
C GLY A 139 5.53 3.08 -15.64
N LYS A 140 4.45 2.81 -14.92
CA LYS A 140 4.08 3.61 -13.74
C LYS A 140 3.77 2.76 -12.53
N ILE A 141 4.55 2.93 -11.47
CA ILE A 141 4.23 2.39 -10.14
C ILE A 141 3.87 3.58 -9.23
N THR A 142 2.66 3.56 -8.67
CA THR A 142 2.22 4.52 -7.67
C THR A 142 2.13 3.82 -6.32
N ALA A 143 2.87 4.29 -5.33
CA ALA A 143 2.76 3.88 -3.94
C ALA A 143 2.02 4.97 -3.16
N GLU A 144 0.74 4.74 -2.90
CA GLU A 144 -0.14 5.70 -2.25
C GLU A 144 0.02 5.63 -0.73
N GLY A 145 0.03 6.80 -0.10
CA GLY A 145 -0.01 6.93 1.34
C GLY A 145 1.16 6.31 2.09
N ILE A 146 2.35 6.30 1.53
CA ILE A 146 3.53 5.79 2.23
C ILE A 146 4.06 6.82 3.23
N PRO A 147 4.63 6.38 4.37
CA PRO A 147 5.26 7.30 5.31
C PRO A 147 6.52 7.91 4.69
N ASN A 148 6.69 9.23 4.84
CA ASN A 148 7.84 10.01 4.37
C ASN A 148 8.27 9.73 2.92
N PRO A 149 7.45 10.03 1.91
CA PRO A 149 7.75 9.71 0.51
C PRO A 149 9.01 10.41 -0.01
N LEU A 150 9.35 11.60 0.49
CA LEU A 150 10.54 12.33 0.10
C LEU A 150 11.84 11.58 0.49
N ILE A 151 11.89 11.03 1.70
CA ILE A 151 13.03 10.20 2.14
C ILE A 151 13.17 8.96 1.24
N LYS A 152 12.04 8.35 0.88
CA LYS A 152 12.04 7.17 0.01
C LYS A 152 12.45 7.49 -1.42
N LYS A 153 12.01 8.64 -1.97
CA LYS A 153 12.53 9.18 -3.23
C LYS A 153 14.05 9.29 -3.18
N TRP A 154 14.58 9.91 -2.14
CA TRP A 154 16.03 10.08 -1.94
C TRP A 154 16.78 8.73 -1.90
N LEU A 155 16.23 7.73 -1.23
CA LEU A 155 16.83 6.39 -1.15
C LEU A 155 16.85 5.70 -2.51
N ILE A 156 15.80 5.86 -3.31
CA ILE A 156 15.74 5.28 -4.66
C ILE A 156 16.72 5.97 -5.61
N GLU A 157 16.79 7.30 -5.57
CA GLU A 157 17.77 8.07 -6.35
C GLU A 157 19.22 7.72 -5.95
N GLY A 158 19.47 7.53 -4.67
CA GLY A 158 20.77 7.09 -4.15
C GLY A 158 21.12 5.67 -4.63
N ALA A 159 20.17 4.74 -4.62
CA ALA A 159 20.38 3.38 -5.15
C ALA A 159 20.63 3.41 -6.66
N LYS A 160 19.87 4.22 -7.42
CA LYS A 160 20.09 4.43 -8.86
C LYS A 160 21.49 4.97 -9.16
N LYS A 161 21.94 5.96 -8.39
CA LYS A 161 23.27 6.57 -8.54
C LYS A 161 24.40 5.59 -8.23
N SER A 162 24.26 4.76 -7.19
CA SER A 162 25.27 3.76 -6.84
C SER A 162 25.39 2.67 -7.90
N MET A 163 24.31 2.27 -8.56
CA MET A 163 24.37 1.37 -9.71
C MET A 163 25.13 1.99 -10.89
N HIS A 164 24.84 3.26 -11.23
CA HIS A 164 25.57 3.95 -12.31
C HIS A 164 27.07 4.11 -11.99
N GLY A 165 27.44 4.34 -10.72
CA GLY A 165 28.83 4.43 -10.29
C GLY A 165 29.58 3.09 -10.32
N LEU A 166 28.87 1.96 -10.30
CA LEU A 166 29.45 0.61 -10.49
C LEU A 166 29.64 0.24 -11.96
N LEU A 167 28.92 0.90 -12.87
CA LEU A 167 28.96 0.63 -14.32
C LEU A 167 29.94 1.55 -15.08
N LEU A 168 30.48 2.57 -14.41
CA LEU A 168 31.54 3.42 -14.98
C LEU A 168 32.90 2.87 -14.57
N PRO A 169 33.76 2.52 -15.52
CA PRO A 169 35.12 2.04 -15.23
C PRO A 169 36.01 3.11 -14.60
#